data_2a94030a70f6d32769cffb3c7cc50a09
#
_entry.id   2a94030a70f6d32769cffb3c7cc50a09
#
_cell.length_a   1.000
_cell.length_b   1.000
_cell.length_c   1.000
_cell.angle_alpha   90.00
_cell.angle_beta   90.00
_cell.angle_gamma   90.00
#
_symmetry.space_group_name_H-M   'P 1'
#
loop_
_entity.id
_entity.type
_entity.pdbx_description
1 polymer ?
#
loop_
_entity_poly.entity_id
_entity_poly.type
_entity_poly.pdbx_seq_one_letter_code
_entity_poly.pdbx_strand_id
1 'polypeptide(L)'
;MIKNQEKWFALEVTINLSATEAIEFALNELDSLGTEIKDFGQVQSENVTVIGYFNEKPGNEILQNQLNEALRVYGFSHNEIKKTEWRGIENQDWIAEWKKHWKPTVTEKFIIAPPWEKFEDTDKIVICIEPGMAFGTGTHETTRLCLKAIEENYRNGETFYDVGTGTGILAIAVAKLTTKVDNQNSRTSRINACDTDRDSIDIALENAGLNDVGDKINFTTETISEKDSKFDFVCANLTADVIVPLLPLLIEKTKRILVLSGILKEQEDLILAELRKFKIERPKTETSGEWISVIVEN
;
A
#
# COMPACT_ATOMS: atom_id res chain seq x y z
N MET A 1 -10.83 -24.39 17.41
CA MET A 1 -9.96 -25.29 16.61
C MET A 1 -8.67 -24.53 16.39
N ILE A 2 -7.57 -25.03 16.89
CA ILE A 2 -6.23 -24.40 16.77
C ILE A 2 -5.85 -24.52 15.29
N LYS A 3 -5.84 -23.40 14.54
CA LYS A 3 -5.31 -23.35 13.17
C LYS A 3 -3.83 -23.75 13.23
N ASN A 4 -3.42 -24.62 12.33
CA ASN A 4 -2.05 -25.09 12.16
C ASN A 4 -1.07 -23.91 12.20
N GLN A 5 -0.03 -24.02 13.00
CA GLN A 5 1.13 -23.13 12.95
C GLN A 5 1.78 -23.26 11.56
N GLU A 6 1.56 -22.28 10.70
CA GLU A 6 2.30 -22.16 9.46
C GLU A 6 3.75 -21.82 9.82
N LYS A 7 4.66 -22.71 9.47
CA LYS A 7 6.10 -22.48 9.62
C LYS A 7 6.58 -21.76 8.37
N TRP A 8 7.13 -20.59 8.54
CA TRP A 8 7.79 -19.87 7.47
C TRP A 8 9.30 -20.12 7.48
N PHE A 9 9.92 -19.90 6.34
CA PHE A 9 11.34 -20.08 6.17
C PHE A 9 11.95 -18.82 5.58
N ALA A 10 13.07 -18.37 6.15
CA ALA A 10 13.91 -17.33 5.57
C ALA A 10 15.12 -17.98 4.92
N LEU A 11 15.38 -17.60 3.68
CA LEU A 11 16.61 -17.89 2.97
C LEU A 11 17.51 -16.65 3.03
N GLU A 12 18.61 -16.74 3.72
CA GLU A 12 19.63 -15.68 3.80
C GLU A 12 20.73 -15.95 2.78
N VAL A 13 20.92 -15.02 1.83
CA VAL A 13 21.93 -15.10 0.78
C VAL A 13 22.90 -13.93 0.95
N THR A 14 24.12 -14.22 1.40
CA THR A 14 25.17 -13.21 1.52
C THR A 14 25.93 -13.10 0.21
N ILE A 15 26.00 -11.90 -0.33
CA ILE A 15 26.54 -11.60 -1.67
C ILE A 15 27.32 -10.30 -1.67
N ASN A 16 28.04 -10.02 -2.77
CA ASN A 16 28.57 -8.70 -3.03
C ASN A 16 27.42 -7.71 -3.31
N LEU A 17 27.52 -6.49 -2.79
CA LEU A 17 26.51 -5.43 -2.92
C LEU A 17 26.04 -5.20 -4.37
N SER A 18 26.93 -5.31 -5.34
CA SER A 18 26.61 -5.11 -6.76
C SER A 18 25.64 -6.14 -7.35
N ALA A 19 25.53 -7.33 -6.72
CA ALA A 19 24.67 -8.42 -7.20
C ALA A 19 23.29 -8.48 -6.49
N THR A 20 22.97 -7.48 -5.68
CA THR A 20 21.73 -7.45 -4.85
C THR A 20 20.48 -7.64 -5.70
N GLU A 21 20.30 -6.86 -6.77
CA GLU A 21 19.14 -6.92 -7.65
C GLU A 21 18.96 -8.31 -8.30
N ALA A 22 20.06 -8.95 -8.68
CA ALA A 22 20.01 -10.30 -9.26
C ALA A 22 19.45 -11.33 -8.28
N ILE A 23 19.83 -11.22 -6.99
CA ILE A 23 19.33 -12.15 -5.97
C ILE A 23 17.89 -11.82 -5.58
N GLU A 24 17.51 -10.55 -5.45
CA GLU A 24 16.11 -10.20 -5.22
C GLU A 24 15.20 -10.72 -6.35
N PHE A 25 15.62 -10.55 -7.60
CA PHE A 25 14.92 -11.11 -8.75
C PHE A 25 14.78 -12.64 -8.63
N ALA A 26 15.87 -13.36 -8.35
CA ALA A 26 15.85 -14.81 -8.20
C ALA A 26 14.89 -15.29 -7.10
N LEU A 27 14.87 -14.59 -5.96
CA LEU A 27 14.00 -14.94 -4.83
C LEU A 27 12.53 -14.69 -5.16
N ASN A 28 12.21 -13.61 -5.89
CA ASN A 28 10.86 -13.34 -6.35
C ASN A 28 10.36 -14.37 -7.37
N GLU A 29 11.21 -14.79 -8.31
CA GLU A 29 10.89 -15.87 -9.26
C GLU A 29 10.71 -17.25 -8.60
N LEU A 30 11.14 -17.40 -7.36
CA LEU A 30 10.93 -18.57 -6.51
C LEU A 30 9.68 -18.45 -5.62
N ASP A 31 8.78 -17.53 -5.94
CA ASP A 31 7.54 -17.25 -5.17
C ASP A 31 7.83 -16.87 -3.70
N SER A 32 8.86 -16.05 -3.47
CA SER A 32 9.06 -15.49 -2.13
C SER A 32 7.90 -14.58 -1.74
N LEU A 33 7.51 -14.62 -0.49
CA LEU A 33 6.50 -13.73 0.10
C LEU A 33 6.98 -12.27 0.19
N GLY A 34 8.28 -12.05 -0.01
CA GLY A 34 8.94 -10.76 0.03
C GLY A 34 10.43 -10.91 0.27
N THR A 35 11.18 -9.83 0.04
CA THR A 35 12.62 -9.76 0.24
C THR A 35 13.00 -8.65 1.21
N GLU A 36 14.12 -8.82 1.90
CA GLU A 36 14.72 -7.83 2.82
C GLU A 36 16.23 -7.78 2.56
N ILE A 37 16.81 -6.59 2.59
CA ILE A 37 18.26 -6.40 2.49
C ILE A 37 18.78 -5.95 3.85
N LYS A 38 19.59 -6.80 4.50
CA LYS A 38 20.30 -6.44 5.73
C LYS A 38 21.63 -5.78 5.44
N ASP A 39 22.03 -4.88 6.32
CA ASP A 39 23.32 -4.17 6.28
C ASP A 39 23.47 -3.19 5.10
N PHE A 40 22.37 -2.85 4.44
CA PHE A 40 22.35 -1.82 3.42
C PHE A 40 22.71 -0.45 4.05
N GLY A 41 23.83 0.14 3.62
CA GLY A 41 24.27 1.46 4.12
C GLY A 41 25.21 1.45 5.32
N GLN A 42 25.66 0.30 5.82
CA GLN A 42 26.80 0.25 6.73
C GLN A 42 28.12 0.51 5.97
N VAL A 43 28.80 1.56 6.34
CA VAL A 43 29.85 2.28 5.58
C VAL A 43 31.11 1.46 5.22
N GLN A 44 31.21 0.16 5.52
CA GLN A 44 32.42 -0.65 5.30
C GLN A 44 32.22 -2.09 4.83
N SER A 45 31.01 -2.54 4.51
CA SER A 45 30.82 -3.93 4.04
C SER A 45 30.64 -3.98 2.52
N GLU A 46 31.56 -4.64 1.84
CA GLU A 46 31.41 -4.97 0.39
C GLU A 46 30.31 -6.03 0.17
N ASN A 47 29.87 -6.72 1.23
CA ASN A 47 28.87 -7.76 1.18
C ASN A 47 27.60 -7.34 1.93
N VAL A 48 26.46 -7.74 1.41
CA VAL A 48 25.14 -7.59 2.00
C VAL A 48 24.45 -8.96 2.10
N THR A 49 23.42 -9.06 2.94
CA THR A 49 22.60 -10.25 2.99
C THR A 49 21.21 -9.93 2.48
N VAL A 50 20.79 -10.59 1.39
CA VAL A 50 19.44 -10.57 0.88
C VAL A 50 18.68 -11.73 1.50
N ILE A 51 17.50 -11.48 2.05
CA ILE A 51 16.66 -12.47 2.70
C ILE A 51 15.37 -12.60 1.90
N GLY A 52 15.03 -13.83 1.49
CA GLY A 52 13.73 -14.16 0.93
C GLY A 52 12.90 -14.97 1.92
N TYR A 53 11.63 -14.67 2.03
CA TYR A 53 10.68 -15.33 2.93
C TYR A 53 9.79 -16.29 2.14
N PHE A 54 9.54 -17.49 2.67
CA PHE A 54 8.83 -18.55 1.96
C PHE A 54 7.87 -19.31 2.88
N ASN A 55 6.71 -19.72 2.36
CA ASN A 55 5.81 -20.67 3.03
C ASN A 55 6.42 -22.07 3.05
N GLU A 56 7.05 -22.46 1.94
CA GLU A 56 7.71 -23.76 1.79
C GLU A 56 9.10 -23.56 1.17
N LYS A 57 10.05 -24.40 1.55
CA LYS A 57 11.40 -24.33 0.97
C LYS A 57 11.36 -24.84 -0.48
N PRO A 58 11.74 -24.06 -1.48
CA PRO A 58 11.95 -24.59 -2.82
C PRO A 58 13.01 -25.69 -2.81
N GLY A 59 12.88 -26.65 -3.73
CA GLY A 59 13.84 -27.73 -3.88
C GLY A 59 15.26 -27.18 -4.13
N ASN A 60 16.28 -27.79 -3.50
CA ASN A 60 17.66 -27.28 -3.59
C ASN A 60 18.17 -27.11 -5.02
N GLU A 61 17.79 -28.01 -5.94
CA GLU A 61 18.19 -27.92 -7.35
C GLU A 61 17.53 -26.73 -8.06
N ILE A 62 16.25 -26.50 -7.79
CA ILE A 62 15.48 -25.37 -8.34
C ILE A 62 16.09 -24.07 -7.82
N LEU A 63 16.34 -23.97 -6.51
CA LEU A 63 16.97 -22.82 -5.89
C LEU A 63 18.32 -22.47 -6.49
N GLN A 64 19.21 -23.48 -6.61
CA GLN A 64 20.56 -23.25 -7.16
C GLN A 64 20.51 -22.83 -8.62
N ASN A 65 19.62 -23.44 -9.42
CA ASN A 65 19.44 -23.10 -10.82
C ASN A 65 18.93 -21.66 -10.96
N GLN A 66 17.95 -21.24 -10.17
CA GLN A 66 17.39 -19.90 -10.25
C GLN A 66 18.39 -18.82 -9.83
N LEU A 67 19.12 -19.03 -8.72
CA LEU A 67 20.17 -18.13 -8.27
C LEU A 67 21.29 -17.97 -9.33
N ASN A 68 21.74 -19.07 -9.90
CA ASN A 68 22.78 -19.05 -10.94
C ASN A 68 22.30 -18.39 -12.23
N GLU A 69 21.09 -18.67 -12.67
CA GLU A 69 20.50 -18.08 -13.86
C GLU A 69 20.32 -16.56 -13.71
N ALA A 70 19.80 -16.11 -12.57
CA ALA A 70 19.67 -14.68 -12.30
C ALA A 70 21.04 -13.97 -12.31
N LEU A 71 22.03 -14.51 -11.61
CA LEU A 71 23.39 -13.96 -11.64
C LEU A 71 23.92 -13.89 -13.07
N ARG A 72 23.74 -14.93 -13.89
CA ARG A 72 24.17 -14.96 -15.29
C ARG A 72 23.48 -13.88 -16.12
N VAL A 73 22.15 -13.71 -15.97
CA VAL A 73 21.35 -12.69 -16.69
C VAL A 73 21.83 -11.29 -16.36
N TYR A 74 22.16 -11.03 -15.09
CA TYR A 74 22.67 -9.73 -14.63
C TYR A 74 24.18 -9.55 -14.84
N GLY A 75 24.87 -10.51 -15.49
CA GLY A 75 26.29 -10.42 -15.84
C GLY A 75 27.25 -10.73 -14.69
N PHE A 76 26.78 -11.39 -13.65
CA PHE A 76 27.58 -11.81 -12.50
C PHE A 76 27.97 -13.29 -12.57
N SER A 77 29.02 -13.66 -11.85
CA SER A 77 29.46 -15.04 -11.67
C SER A 77 28.81 -15.66 -10.43
N HIS A 78 28.66 -16.99 -10.39
CA HIS A 78 28.17 -17.72 -9.22
C HIS A 78 29.03 -17.52 -7.97
N ASN A 79 30.29 -17.06 -8.10
CA ASN A 79 31.19 -16.76 -6.99
C ASN A 79 30.79 -15.53 -6.18
N GLU A 80 29.80 -14.75 -6.64
CA GLU A 80 29.25 -13.61 -5.89
C GLU A 80 28.52 -14.08 -4.64
N ILE A 81 27.91 -15.26 -4.65
CA ILE A 81 27.28 -15.85 -3.46
C ILE A 81 28.38 -16.34 -2.51
N LYS A 82 28.45 -15.74 -1.33
CA LYS A 82 29.41 -16.10 -0.27
C LYS A 82 28.85 -17.11 0.70
N LYS A 83 27.55 -17.01 0.99
CA LYS A 83 26.84 -17.89 1.92
C LYS A 83 25.38 -17.98 1.55
N THR A 84 24.79 -19.15 1.75
CA THR A 84 23.35 -19.39 1.67
C THR A 84 22.93 -20.18 2.88
N GLU A 85 21.95 -19.70 3.64
CA GLU A 85 21.53 -20.34 4.88
C GLU A 85 20.01 -20.26 5.04
N TRP A 86 19.39 -21.38 5.42
CA TRP A 86 17.98 -21.43 5.76
C TRP A 86 17.75 -21.26 7.25
N ARG A 87 16.84 -20.36 7.62
CA ARG A 87 16.36 -20.21 8.99
C ARG A 87 14.86 -20.51 9.04
N GLY A 88 14.44 -21.37 9.96
CA GLY A 88 13.01 -21.53 10.29
C GLY A 88 12.54 -20.30 11.07
N ILE A 89 11.42 -19.74 10.70
CA ILE A 89 10.78 -18.65 11.43
C ILE A 89 9.54 -19.22 12.09
N GLU A 90 9.51 -19.23 13.41
CA GLU A 90 8.30 -19.53 14.16
C GLU A 90 7.40 -18.29 14.15
N ASN A 91 6.17 -18.50 13.73
CA ASN A 91 5.20 -17.42 13.45
C ASN A 91 5.01 -16.43 14.62
N GLN A 92 5.25 -16.87 15.86
CA GLN A 92 5.11 -16.02 17.04
C GLN A 92 6.25 -15.00 17.21
N ASP A 93 7.47 -15.34 16.83
CA ASP A 93 8.63 -14.46 17.11
C ASP A 93 8.72 -13.28 16.15
N TRP A 94 8.40 -13.49 14.87
CA TRP A 94 8.46 -12.41 13.88
C TRP A 94 7.35 -11.39 14.08
N ILE A 95 6.11 -11.85 14.30
CA ILE A 95 4.98 -10.98 14.62
C ILE A 95 5.22 -10.22 15.93
N ALA A 96 5.79 -10.88 16.95
CA ALA A 96 6.09 -10.23 18.22
C ALA A 96 7.22 -9.19 18.09
N GLU A 97 8.26 -9.49 17.30
CA GLU A 97 9.37 -8.56 17.09
C GLU A 97 8.93 -7.38 16.22
N TRP A 98 8.19 -7.63 15.15
CA TRP A 98 7.62 -6.62 14.30
C TRP A 98 6.64 -5.69 15.06
N LYS A 99 5.78 -6.26 15.93
CA LYS A 99 4.91 -5.48 16.82
C LYS A 99 5.68 -4.52 17.71
N LYS A 100 6.87 -4.85 18.19
CA LYS A 100 7.70 -3.97 19.02
C LYS A 100 8.24 -2.75 18.27
N HIS A 101 8.47 -2.90 16.96
CA HIS A 101 9.04 -1.83 16.13
C HIS A 101 7.99 -1.03 15.38
N TRP A 102 6.73 -1.47 15.41
CA TRP A 102 5.65 -0.77 14.74
C TRP A 102 5.34 0.55 15.46
N LYS A 103 5.19 1.61 14.67
CA LYS A 103 4.82 2.94 15.20
C LYS A 103 3.53 3.41 14.54
N PRO A 104 2.58 3.97 15.31
CA PRO A 104 1.37 4.54 14.74
C PRO A 104 1.70 5.68 13.78
N THR A 105 0.99 5.75 12.68
CA THR A 105 1.03 6.91 11.80
C THR A 105 0.01 7.93 12.31
N VAL A 106 0.49 9.13 12.60
CA VAL A 106 -0.34 10.22 13.11
C VAL A 106 -0.42 11.31 12.06
N THR A 107 -1.64 11.69 11.68
CA THR A 107 -1.95 12.84 10.83
C THR A 107 -2.66 13.94 11.64
N GLU A 108 -3.22 14.95 10.99
CA GLU A 108 -3.96 16.01 11.70
C GLU A 108 -5.19 15.45 12.44
N LYS A 109 -6.02 14.65 11.76
CA LYS A 109 -7.29 14.11 12.29
C LYS A 109 -7.24 12.63 12.65
N PHE A 110 -6.26 11.87 12.13
CA PHE A 110 -6.23 10.42 12.26
C PHE A 110 -5.02 9.91 13.05
N ILE A 111 -5.23 8.75 13.68
CA ILE A 111 -4.18 7.84 14.16
C ILE A 111 -4.43 6.50 13.47
N ILE A 112 -3.49 6.06 12.65
CA ILE A 112 -3.54 4.74 12.02
C ILE A 112 -2.75 3.78 12.88
N ALA A 113 -3.38 2.71 13.31
CA ALA A 113 -2.81 1.77 14.27
C ALA A 113 -3.30 0.35 14.02
N PRO A 114 -2.54 -0.68 14.41
CA PRO A 114 -2.96 -2.07 14.37
C PRO A 114 -3.94 -2.39 15.51
N PRO A 115 -4.66 -3.53 15.43
CA PRO A 115 -5.70 -3.90 16.41
C PRO A 115 -5.22 -4.07 17.86
N TRP A 116 -3.92 -4.32 18.06
CA TRP A 116 -3.35 -4.49 19.41
C TRP A 116 -2.95 -3.19 20.10
N GLU A 117 -2.91 -2.06 19.37
CA GLU A 117 -2.65 -0.73 19.91
C GLU A 117 -3.97 -0.07 20.32
N LYS A 118 -4.02 0.43 21.55
CA LYS A 118 -5.19 1.16 22.08
C LYS A 118 -4.81 2.60 22.35
N PHE A 119 -5.69 3.49 21.95
CA PHE A 119 -5.56 4.93 22.18
C PHE A 119 -6.72 5.37 23.04
N GLU A 120 -6.43 5.68 24.29
CA GLU A 120 -7.35 6.31 25.24
C GLU A 120 -7.05 7.81 25.27
N ASP A 121 -8.05 8.66 25.51
CA ASP A 121 -7.93 10.11 25.65
C ASP A 121 -7.34 10.83 24.42
N THR A 122 -7.80 10.51 23.22
CA THR A 122 -7.42 11.22 22.00
C THR A 122 -8.63 11.89 21.32
N ASP A 123 -8.45 13.13 20.86
CA ASP A 123 -9.44 13.83 20.02
C ASP A 123 -9.41 13.34 18.56
N LYS A 124 -8.38 12.59 18.16
CA LYS A 124 -8.21 12.07 16.81
C LYS A 124 -9.10 10.84 16.56
N ILE A 125 -9.34 10.58 15.30
CA ILE A 125 -10.05 9.40 14.85
C ILE A 125 -9.03 8.27 14.72
N VAL A 126 -9.20 7.21 15.49
CA VAL A 126 -8.35 6.02 15.38
C VAL A 126 -8.87 5.14 14.26
N ILE A 127 -8.01 4.82 13.30
CA ILE A 127 -8.23 3.88 12.20
C ILE A 127 -7.42 2.63 12.49
N CYS A 128 -8.12 1.52 12.68
CA CYS A 128 -7.50 0.23 12.93
C CYS A 128 -7.26 -0.48 11.60
N ILE A 129 -6.02 -0.77 11.27
CA ILE A 129 -5.63 -1.53 10.06
C ILE A 129 -4.81 -2.73 10.50
N GLU A 130 -5.27 -3.93 10.15
CA GLU A 130 -4.46 -5.13 10.32
C GLU A 130 -3.32 -5.11 9.32
N PRO A 131 -2.08 -5.07 9.79
CA PRO A 131 -0.94 -5.08 8.89
C PRO A 131 -0.82 -6.44 8.20
N GLY A 132 -0.74 -6.40 6.89
CA GLY A 132 -0.71 -7.58 6.02
C GLY A 132 -0.02 -7.29 4.69
N MET A 133 -0.28 -8.15 3.72
CA MET A 133 0.34 -8.07 2.39
C MET A 133 -0.33 -7.05 1.45
N ALA A 134 -1.54 -6.58 1.76
CA ALA A 134 -2.18 -5.54 0.97
C ALA A 134 -1.52 -4.18 1.18
N PHE A 135 -1.40 -3.40 0.10
CA PHE A 135 -0.88 -2.03 0.15
C PHE A 135 -1.83 -1.11 0.94
N GLY A 136 -1.26 -0.15 1.68
CA GLY A 136 -2.04 0.86 2.40
C GLY A 136 -2.08 0.68 3.92
N THR A 137 -0.99 0.24 4.54
CA THR A 137 -0.86 0.14 6.02
C THR A 137 -0.83 1.51 6.73
N GLY A 138 -0.87 2.61 5.99
CA GLY A 138 -0.84 3.98 6.52
C GLY A 138 0.57 4.55 6.73
N THR A 139 1.62 3.73 6.65
CA THR A 139 3.01 4.18 6.87
C THR A 139 3.63 4.80 5.61
N HIS A 140 3.17 4.41 4.42
CA HIS A 140 3.71 4.87 3.15
C HIS A 140 3.36 6.35 2.89
N GLU A 141 4.29 7.09 2.28
CA GLU A 141 4.15 8.53 1.98
C GLU A 141 2.89 8.83 1.15
N THR A 142 2.60 8.00 0.15
CA THR A 142 1.44 8.20 -0.74
C THR A 142 0.11 8.08 0.00
N THR A 143 0.00 7.13 0.94
CA THR A 143 -1.19 6.98 1.79
C THR A 143 -1.36 8.19 2.70
N ARG A 144 -0.26 8.71 3.27
CA ARG A 144 -0.28 9.93 4.11
C ARG A 144 -0.69 11.16 3.32
N LEU A 145 -0.22 11.29 2.07
CA LEU A 145 -0.64 12.37 1.16
C LEU A 145 -2.14 12.30 0.85
N CYS A 146 -2.69 11.11 0.59
CA CYS A 146 -4.13 10.94 0.38
C CYS A 146 -4.95 11.25 1.63
N LEU A 147 -4.51 10.76 2.82
CA LEU A 147 -5.19 11.07 4.08
C LEU A 147 -5.19 12.58 4.35
N LYS A 148 -4.07 13.27 4.13
CA LYS A 148 -3.98 14.73 4.24
C LYS A 148 -4.94 15.42 3.28
N ALA A 149 -5.00 14.98 2.01
CA ALA A 149 -5.94 15.55 1.03
C ALA A 149 -7.41 15.35 1.47
N ILE A 150 -7.75 14.20 2.07
CA ILE A 150 -9.07 13.93 2.65
C ILE A 150 -9.32 14.87 3.85
N GLU A 151 -8.37 15.02 4.75
CA GLU A 151 -8.49 15.90 5.93
C GLU A 151 -8.76 17.37 5.58
N GLU A 152 -8.10 17.86 4.53
CA GLU A 152 -8.20 19.24 4.07
C GLU A 152 -9.45 19.49 3.21
N ASN A 153 -9.86 18.53 2.39
CA ASN A 153 -10.81 18.80 1.31
C ASN A 153 -12.14 18.05 1.43
N TYR A 154 -12.23 16.91 2.14
CA TYR A 154 -13.49 16.17 2.25
C TYR A 154 -14.49 16.91 3.13
N ARG A 155 -15.74 17.04 2.66
CA ARG A 155 -16.84 17.66 3.38
C ARG A 155 -17.85 16.60 3.79
N ASN A 156 -18.33 16.70 5.01
CA ASN A 156 -19.31 15.74 5.51
C ASN A 156 -20.57 15.68 4.62
N GLY A 157 -21.04 14.47 4.33
CA GLY A 157 -22.19 14.23 3.48
C GLY A 157 -21.85 14.14 1.97
N GLU A 158 -20.61 14.35 1.56
CA GLU A 158 -20.17 14.13 0.18
C GLU A 158 -20.07 12.64 -0.16
N THR A 159 -20.29 12.31 -1.41
CA THR A 159 -20.05 10.97 -1.95
C THR A 159 -18.57 10.79 -2.23
N PHE A 160 -18.02 9.62 -1.87
CA PHE A 160 -16.60 9.30 -1.97
C PHE A 160 -16.35 8.02 -2.77
N TYR A 161 -15.32 8.01 -3.59
CA TYR A 161 -14.89 6.83 -4.31
C TYR A 161 -13.38 6.61 -4.14
N ASP A 162 -13.00 5.45 -3.61
CA ASP A 162 -11.63 4.99 -3.46
C ASP A 162 -11.32 3.98 -4.57
N VAL A 163 -10.45 4.36 -5.52
CA VAL A 163 -10.09 3.55 -6.68
C VAL A 163 -8.70 2.94 -6.46
N GLY A 164 -8.63 1.61 -6.36
CA GLY A 164 -7.45 0.89 -5.89
C GLY A 164 -7.35 0.95 -4.36
N THR A 165 -8.37 0.44 -3.68
CA THR A 165 -8.57 0.67 -2.24
C THR A 165 -7.56 -0.07 -1.36
N GLY A 166 -6.93 -1.16 -1.83
CA GLY A 166 -5.98 -1.97 -1.07
C GLY A 166 -6.57 -2.40 0.28
N THR A 167 -5.97 -1.96 1.38
CA THR A 167 -6.45 -2.24 2.75
C THR A 167 -7.77 -1.58 3.12
N GLY A 168 -8.34 -0.72 2.26
CA GLY A 168 -9.55 0.04 2.55
C GLY A 168 -9.33 1.32 3.36
N ILE A 169 -8.09 1.67 3.70
CA ILE A 169 -7.77 2.73 4.68
C ILE A 169 -8.40 4.08 4.34
N LEU A 170 -8.44 4.49 3.06
CA LEU A 170 -8.95 5.80 2.66
C LEU A 170 -10.48 5.83 2.74
N ALA A 171 -11.16 4.77 2.28
CA ALA A 171 -12.60 4.62 2.41
C ALA A 171 -13.02 4.55 3.90
N ILE A 172 -12.28 3.81 4.74
CA ILE A 172 -12.48 3.72 6.18
C ILE A 172 -12.30 5.08 6.84
N ALA A 173 -11.27 5.85 6.47
CA ALA A 173 -11.02 7.20 6.99
C ALA A 173 -12.23 8.10 6.75
N VAL A 174 -12.78 8.09 5.53
CA VAL A 174 -13.96 8.88 5.18
C VAL A 174 -15.20 8.40 5.94
N ALA A 175 -15.41 7.09 6.06
CA ALA A 175 -16.54 6.53 6.78
C ALA A 175 -16.51 6.93 8.28
N LYS A 176 -15.34 6.95 8.90
CA LYS A 176 -15.16 7.39 10.30
C LYS A 176 -15.33 8.89 10.48
N LEU A 177 -14.92 9.71 9.50
CA LEU A 177 -15.19 11.15 9.52
C LEU A 177 -16.69 11.44 9.53
N THR A 178 -17.48 10.72 8.72
CA THR A 178 -18.91 10.90 8.65
C THR A 178 -19.60 10.47 9.94
N THR A 179 -19.15 9.39 10.57
CA THR A 179 -19.73 8.87 11.82
C THR A 179 -19.53 9.82 13.00
N LYS A 180 -18.38 10.49 13.11
CA LYS A 180 -18.09 11.43 14.22
C LYS A 180 -19.02 12.66 14.24
N VAL A 181 -19.65 12.98 13.11
CA VAL A 181 -20.52 14.16 12.96
C VAL A 181 -22.02 13.81 13.05
N ASP A 182 -22.38 12.52 12.91
CA ASP A 182 -23.78 12.06 12.86
C ASP A 182 -24.48 12.05 14.25
N ASN A 183 -24.67 13.23 14.81
CA ASN A 183 -25.77 13.45 15.77
C ASN A 183 -26.92 14.15 15.04
N GLN A 184 -27.85 13.35 14.50
CA GLN A 184 -29.27 13.67 14.22
C GLN A 184 -29.75 14.17 12.85
N ASN A 185 -28.92 14.49 11.82
CA ASN A 185 -29.50 14.95 10.53
C ASN A 185 -28.63 14.73 9.28
N SER A 186 -27.76 13.72 9.18
CA SER A 186 -26.93 13.60 8.01
C SER A 186 -27.49 12.67 6.93
N ARG A 187 -27.38 13.13 5.67
CA ARG A 187 -27.49 12.26 4.49
C ARG A 187 -26.44 11.18 4.61
N THR A 188 -26.87 9.93 4.50
CA THR A 188 -25.94 8.79 4.41
C THR A 188 -25.02 9.02 3.23
N SER A 189 -23.75 9.29 3.48
CA SER A 189 -22.76 9.46 2.43
C SER A 189 -22.59 8.14 1.68
N ARG A 190 -22.65 8.16 0.34
CA ARG A 190 -22.32 6.99 -0.44
C ARG A 190 -20.83 6.89 -0.56
N ILE A 191 -20.22 5.87 0.01
CA ILE A 191 -18.79 5.56 -0.06
C ILE A 191 -18.63 4.28 -0.86
N ASN A 192 -17.95 4.36 -1.99
CA ASN A 192 -17.56 3.22 -2.80
C ASN A 192 -16.05 3.01 -2.71
N ALA A 193 -15.64 1.77 -2.78
CA ALA A 193 -14.23 1.37 -2.81
C ALA A 193 -14.06 0.18 -3.75
N CYS A 194 -13.09 0.24 -4.65
CA CYS A 194 -12.84 -0.87 -5.56
C CYS A 194 -11.36 -1.23 -5.61
N ASP A 195 -11.10 -2.51 -5.87
CA ASP A 195 -9.80 -3.04 -6.20
C ASP A 195 -9.98 -4.21 -7.16
N THR A 196 -9.09 -4.35 -8.14
CA THR A 196 -9.14 -5.48 -9.08
C THR A 196 -8.68 -6.78 -8.44
N ASP A 197 -7.92 -6.69 -7.36
CA ASP A 197 -7.48 -7.83 -6.57
C ASP A 197 -8.55 -8.21 -5.54
N ARG A 198 -8.99 -9.47 -5.59
CA ARG A 198 -9.99 -10.01 -4.68
C ARG A 198 -9.49 -10.07 -3.24
N ASP A 199 -8.22 -10.42 -3.05
CA ASP A 199 -7.65 -10.54 -1.72
C ASP A 199 -7.57 -9.18 -1.03
N SER A 200 -7.28 -8.11 -1.79
CA SER A 200 -7.36 -6.72 -1.31
C SER A 200 -8.77 -6.35 -0.83
N ILE A 201 -9.82 -6.75 -1.57
CA ILE A 201 -11.21 -6.50 -1.16
C ILE A 201 -11.55 -7.27 0.12
N ASP A 202 -11.14 -8.51 0.25
CA ASP A 202 -11.42 -9.31 1.44
C ASP A 202 -10.70 -8.69 2.68
N ILE A 203 -9.47 -8.23 2.53
CA ILE A 203 -8.72 -7.50 3.57
C ILE A 203 -9.40 -6.16 3.91
N ALA A 204 -9.87 -5.41 2.91
CA ALA A 204 -10.57 -4.14 3.12
C ALA A 204 -11.88 -4.32 3.91
N LEU A 205 -12.61 -5.39 3.63
CA LEU A 205 -13.82 -5.77 4.36
C LEU A 205 -13.51 -6.12 5.83
N GLU A 206 -12.44 -6.89 6.08
CA GLU A 206 -12.00 -7.21 7.44
C GLU A 206 -11.60 -5.94 8.21
N ASN A 207 -10.80 -5.06 7.59
CA ASN A 207 -10.41 -3.79 8.20
C ASN A 207 -11.62 -2.87 8.45
N ALA A 208 -12.59 -2.81 7.53
CA ALA A 208 -13.81 -2.04 7.72
C ALA A 208 -14.64 -2.59 8.90
N GLY A 209 -14.65 -3.92 9.08
CA GLY A 209 -15.23 -4.59 10.26
C GLY A 209 -14.55 -4.20 11.56
N LEU A 210 -13.21 -4.18 11.59
CA LEU A 210 -12.40 -3.74 12.76
C LEU A 210 -12.69 -2.28 13.17
N ASN A 211 -13.19 -1.48 12.24
CA ASN A 211 -13.49 -0.06 12.43
C ASN A 211 -14.98 0.26 12.62
N ASP A 212 -15.84 -0.75 12.65
CA ASP A 212 -17.31 -0.61 12.79
C ASP A 212 -17.93 0.25 11.66
N VAL A 213 -17.40 0.14 10.42
CA VAL A 213 -17.87 0.91 9.25
C VAL A 213 -18.15 0.04 8.02
N GLY A 214 -18.15 -1.28 8.16
CA GLY A 214 -18.35 -2.20 7.05
C GLY A 214 -19.67 -2.02 6.31
N ASP A 215 -20.74 -1.63 7.00
CA ASP A 215 -22.05 -1.33 6.45
C ASP A 215 -22.17 0.02 5.72
N LYS A 216 -21.14 0.88 5.83
CA LYS A 216 -21.09 2.23 5.25
C LYS A 216 -20.35 2.30 3.92
N ILE A 217 -19.60 1.27 3.59
CA ILE A 217 -18.71 1.23 2.42
C ILE A 217 -19.16 0.11 1.48
N ASN A 218 -19.37 0.46 0.21
CA ASN A 218 -19.64 -0.52 -0.82
C ASN A 218 -18.34 -0.95 -1.48
N PHE A 219 -17.83 -2.14 -1.12
CA PHE A 219 -16.63 -2.74 -1.71
C PHE A 219 -16.99 -3.58 -2.93
N THR A 220 -16.16 -3.49 -3.99
CA THR A 220 -16.35 -4.26 -5.23
C THR A 220 -15.01 -4.56 -5.91
N THR A 221 -14.95 -5.69 -6.62
CA THR A 221 -13.83 -6.00 -7.52
C THR A 221 -13.99 -5.38 -8.91
N GLU A 222 -15.14 -4.77 -9.20
CA GLU A 222 -15.36 -4.06 -10.45
C GLU A 222 -14.70 -2.68 -10.38
N THR A 223 -13.77 -2.41 -11.30
CA THR A 223 -13.13 -1.10 -11.40
C THR A 223 -14.12 -0.01 -11.82
N ILE A 224 -13.74 1.26 -11.58
CA ILE A 224 -14.50 2.42 -12.03
C ILE A 224 -14.84 2.33 -13.53
N SER A 225 -16.09 2.63 -13.89
CA SER A 225 -16.62 2.42 -15.23
C SER A 225 -17.52 3.58 -15.68
N GLU A 226 -17.84 3.63 -16.97
CA GLU A 226 -18.79 4.61 -17.53
C GLU A 226 -20.18 4.52 -16.89
N LYS A 227 -20.57 3.35 -16.37
CA LYS A 227 -21.87 3.11 -15.72
C LYS A 227 -21.95 3.75 -14.33
N ASP A 228 -20.82 4.07 -13.71
CA ASP A 228 -20.81 4.67 -12.40
C ASP A 228 -21.36 6.09 -12.41
N SER A 229 -22.10 6.43 -11.37
CA SER A 229 -22.50 7.80 -11.14
C SER A 229 -21.31 8.64 -10.66
N LYS A 230 -21.38 9.95 -10.87
CA LYS A 230 -20.34 10.88 -10.40
C LYS A 230 -20.30 10.94 -8.87
N PHE A 231 -19.10 11.12 -8.33
CA PHE A 231 -18.80 11.28 -6.91
C PHE A 231 -18.26 12.69 -6.64
N ASP A 232 -18.56 13.21 -5.46
CA ASP A 232 -18.08 14.55 -5.07
C ASP A 232 -16.58 14.55 -4.83
N PHE A 233 -16.06 13.44 -4.31
CA PHE A 233 -14.64 13.22 -4.05
C PHE A 233 -14.20 11.85 -4.59
N VAL A 234 -13.18 11.83 -5.44
CA VAL A 234 -12.55 10.61 -5.96
C VAL A 234 -11.09 10.59 -5.54
N CYS A 235 -10.62 9.47 -5.03
CA CYS A 235 -9.22 9.25 -4.69
C CYS A 235 -8.69 8.01 -5.41
N ALA A 236 -7.50 8.12 -6.00
CA ALA A 236 -6.78 7.02 -6.63
C ALA A 236 -5.31 7.05 -6.17
N ASN A 237 -4.94 6.10 -5.32
CA ASN A 237 -3.56 5.91 -4.88
C ASN A 237 -2.96 4.73 -5.64
N LEU A 238 -2.57 4.98 -6.88
CA LEU A 238 -2.13 3.99 -7.86
C LEU A 238 -0.85 4.46 -8.56
N THR A 239 -0.11 3.55 -9.18
CA THR A 239 1.07 3.92 -9.98
C THR A 239 0.69 4.71 -11.23
N ALA A 240 1.61 5.53 -11.73
CA ALA A 240 1.34 6.43 -12.86
C ALA A 240 0.91 5.68 -14.14
N ASP A 241 1.44 4.48 -14.38
CA ASP A 241 1.07 3.62 -15.50
C ASP A 241 -0.37 3.12 -15.43
N VAL A 242 -0.93 2.98 -14.23
CA VAL A 242 -2.35 2.64 -14.00
C VAL A 242 -3.22 3.89 -14.04
N ILE A 243 -2.75 5.01 -13.47
CA ILE A 243 -3.49 6.27 -13.45
C ILE A 243 -3.72 6.81 -14.85
N VAL A 244 -2.68 6.88 -15.70
CA VAL A 244 -2.75 7.52 -17.03
C VAL A 244 -3.88 6.96 -17.90
N PRO A 245 -4.04 5.64 -18.10
CA PRO A 245 -5.16 5.10 -18.87
C PRO A 245 -6.52 5.31 -18.20
N LEU A 246 -6.61 5.41 -16.87
CA LEU A 246 -7.86 5.63 -16.13
C LEU A 246 -8.24 7.12 -16.04
N LEU A 247 -7.31 8.04 -16.31
CA LEU A 247 -7.47 9.47 -16.07
C LEU A 247 -8.72 10.08 -16.71
N PRO A 248 -9.09 9.76 -17.98
CA PRO A 248 -10.31 10.27 -18.58
C PRO A 248 -11.56 9.96 -17.74
N LEU A 249 -11.63 8.73 -17.25
CA LEU A 249 -12.76 8.23 -16.49
C LEU A 249 -12.76 8.79 -15.05
N LEU A 250 -11.61 8.88 -14.41
CA LEU A 250 -11.45 9.49 -13.09
C LEU A 250 -11.92 10.94 -13.09
N ILE A 251 -11.53 11.72 -14.11
CA ILE A 251 -11.98 13.13 -14.28
C ILE A 251 -13.49 13.19 -14.54
N GLU A 252 -14.01 12.35 -15.46
CA GLU A 252 -15.44 12.34 -15.78
C GLU A 252 -16.30 12.02 -14.56
N LYS A 253 -15.87 11.07 -13.73
CA LYS A 253 -16.64 10.62 -12.56
C LYS A 253 -16.45 11.50 -11.32
N THR A 254 -15.58 12.51 -11.39
CA THR A 254 -15.36 13.47 -10.31
C THR A 254 -16.24 14.72 -10.51
N LYS A 255 -16.96 15.12 -9.45
CA LYS A 255 -17.73 16.38 -9.44
C LYS A 255 -16.92 17.55 -8.88
N ARG A 256 -16.14 17.32 -7.81
CA ARG A 256 -15.47 18.41 -7.08
C ARG A 256 -13.98 18.19 -6.87
N ILE A 257 -13.58 17.11 -6.23
CA ILE A 257 -12.17 16.83 -5.91
C ILE A 257 -11.74 15.47 -6.48
N LEU A 258 -10.66 15.49 -7.25
CA LEU A 258 -9.91 14.30 -7.63
C LEU A 258 -8.53 14.35 -6.99
N VAL A 259 -8.17 13.32 -6.24
CA VAL A 259 -6.84 13.12 -5.68
C VAL A 259 -6.17 11.95 -6.37
N LEU A 260 -5.01 12.19 -6.95
CA LEU A 260 -4.13 11.20 -7.57
C LEU A 260 -2.85 11.10 -6.73
N SER A 261 -2.45 9.92 -6.31
CA SER A 261 -1.21 9.66 -5.59
C SER A 261 -0.63 8.30 -5.99
N GLY A 262 0.52 7.90 -5.43
CA GLY A 262 1.26 6.72 -5.91
C GLY A 262 2.15 7.07 -7.11
N ILE A 263 2.44 8.35 -7.30
CA ILE A 263 3.18 8.92 -8.41
C ILE A 263 4.56 9.33 -7.89
N LEU A 264 5.63 8.91 -8.57
CA LEU A 264 6.97 9.39 -8.28
C LEU A 264 7.13 10.85 -8.72
N LYS A 265 7.93 11.63 -7.99
CA LYS A 265 8.20 13.03 -8.31
C LYS A 265 8.74 13.23 -9.72
N GLU A 266 9.55 12.30 -10.22
CA GLU A 266 10.06 12.32 -11.60
C GLU A 266 8.98 12.11 -12.67
N GLN A 267 7.81 11.60 -12.28
CA GLN A 267 6.64 11.39 -13.16
C GLN A 267 5.65 12.58 -13.12
N GLU A 268 5.93 13.63 -12.35
CA GLU A 268 5.03 14.79 -12.20
C GLU A 268 4.69 15.42 -13.54
N ASP A 269 5.70 15.71 -14.37
CA ASP A 269 5.51 16.33 -15.69
C ASP A 269 4.64 15.49 -16.61
N LEU A 270 4.73 14.16 -16.53
CA LEU A 270 3.88 13.23 -17.28
C LEU A 270 2.42 13.42 -16.88
N ILE A 271 2.11 13.38 -15.59
CA ILE A 271 0.73 13.51 -15.08
C ILE A 271 0.17 14.89 -15.38
N LEU A 272 0.95 15.95 -15.21
CA LEU A 272 0.53 17.31 -15.53
C LEU A 272 0.27 17.50 -17.03
N ALA A 273 1.07 16.88 -17.90
CA ALA A 273 0.85 16.91 -19.35
C ALA A 273 -0.46 16.18 -19.73
N GLU A 274 -0.76 15.05 -19.10
CA GLU A 274 -2.02 14.34 -19.32
C GLU A 274 -3.23 15.16 -18.85
N LEU A 275 -3.16 15.79 -17.67
CA LEU A 275 -4.23 16.65 -17.14
C LEU A 275 -4.53 17.87 -18.04
N ARG A 276 -3.49 18.47 -18.65
CA ARG A 276 -3.68 19.60 -19.60
C ARG A 276 -4.51 19.22 -20.81
N LYS A 277 -4.52 17.97 -21.26
CA LYS A 277 -5.39 17.49 -22.35
C LYS A 277 -6.88 17.66 -22.02
N PHE A 278 -7.21 17.68 -20.71
CA PHE A 278 -8.56 17.91 -20.17
C PHE A 278 -8.79 19.35 -19.71
N LYS A 279 -7.90 20.30 -20.08
CA LYS A 279 -7.95 21.71 -19.70
C LYS A 279 -7.76 21.98 -18.19
N ILE A 280 -7.14 21.02 -17.49
CA ILE A 280 -6.74 21.18 -16.09
C ILE A 280 -5.32 21.74 -16.10
N GLU A 281 -5.19 23.07 -15.93
CA GLU A 281 -3.93 23.79 -16.13
C GLU A 281 -3.09 23.90 -14.86
N ARG A 282 -3.73 23.96 -13.69
CA ARG A 282 -3.05 24.26 -12.40
C ARG A 282 -3.61 23.43 -11.27
N PRO A 283 -3.40 22.11 -11.28
CA PRO A 283 -3.74 21.31 -10.11
C PRO A 283 -2.77 21.64 -8.97
N LYS A 284 -3.20 21.42 -7.72
CA LYS A 284 -2.32 21.53 -6.55
C LYS A 284 -1.48 20.25 -6.45
N THR A 285 -0.16 20.37 -6.38
CA THR A 285 0.74 19.25 -6.13
C THR A 285 1.31 19.34 -4.72
N GLU A 286 1.34 18.23 -4.00
CA GLU A 286 2.00 18.07 -2.72
C GLU A 286 3.04 16.95 -2.79
N THR A 287 4.16 17.11 -2.08
CA THR A 287 5.30 16.18 -2.13
C THR A 287 5.61 15.64 -0.74
N SER A 288 5.92 14.35 -0.66
CA SER A 288 6.48 13.69 0.53
C SER A 288 7.54 12.69 0.09
N GLY A 289 8.80 12.93 0.45
CA GLY A 289 9.94 12.14 -0.02
C GLY A 289 10.04 12.17 -1.55
N GLU A 290 10.03 10.99 -2.15
CA GLU A 290 10.08 10.79 -3.61
C GLU A 290 8.69 10.75 -4.27
N TRP A 291 7.62 10.90 -3.49
CA TRP A 291 6.25 10.75 -3.92
C TRP A 291 5.50 12.08 -3.97
N ILE A 292 4.52 12.13 -4.85
CA ILE A 292 3.61 13.27 -4.97
C ILE A 292 2.15 12.84 -4.90
N SER A 293 1.31 13.80 -4.51
CA SER A 293 -0.13 13.78 -4.82
C SER A 293 -0.50 14.98 -5.66
N VAL A 294 -1.42 14.78 -6.59
CA VAL A 294 -1.97 15.81 -7.45
C VAL A 294 -3.45 15.95 -7.15
N ILE A 295 -3.87 17.14 -6.75
CA ILE A 295 -5.25 17.46 -6.35
C ILE A 295 -5.85 18.37 -7.41
N VAL A 296 -6.93 17.89 -8.02
CA VAL A 296 -7.72 18.63 -9.03
C VAL A 296 -9.03 19.06 -8.39
N GLU A 297 -9.34 20.34 -8.46
CA GLU A 297 -10.63 20.92 -8.07
C GLU A 297 -11.40 21.31 -9.32
N ASN A 298 -12.63 20.73 -9.50
CA ASN A 298 -13.54 20.99 -10.62
C ASN A 298 -14.55 22.09 -10.30
#